data_4b55ff1d0ab316e3019f6f6f779f9953
#
_entry.id   4b55ff1d0ab316e3019f6f6f779f9953
#
_cell.length_a   1.000
_cell.length_b   1.000
_cell.length_c   1.000
_cell.angle_alpha   90.00
_cell.angle_beta   90.00
_cell.angle_gamma   90.00
#
_symmetry.space_group_name_H-M   'P 1'
#
loop_
_entity.id
_entity.type
_entity.pdbx_description
1 polymer ?
#
loop_
_entity_poly.entity_id
_entity_poly.type
_entity_poly.pdbx_seq_one_letter_code
_entity_poly.pdbx_strand_id
1 'polypeptide(L)'
;MIEVSKIRERFDELSGPILKSGRLYKLASFTQHGTTSTLDHVIAVAYSSLAFAMNAGIDVDEYALVRGALLHDYYLYDWHDHEAAPDNWHGFTHPRHALNNAREDFPDLTSVEEDIILHHMFPLVPVPPHTK
;
A
#
# COMPACT_ATOMS: atom_id res chain seq x y z
N MET A 1 -19.16 -9.96 13.91
CA MET A 1 -17.75 -9.93 13.46
C MET A 1 -17.50 -11.05 12.46
N ILE A 2 -16.76 -10.76 11.41
CA ILE A 2 -16.50 -11.73 10.36
C ILE A 2 -15.35 -12.65 10.79
N GLU A 3 -15.46 -13.93 10.50
CA GLU A 3 -14.41 -14.89 10.85
C GLU A 3 -13.09 -14.53 10.18
N VAL A 4 -12.00 -14.69 10.92
CA VAL A 4 -10.65 -14.37 10.41
C VAL A 4 -10.35 -15.18 9.15
N SER A 5 -10.76 -16.46 9.11
CA SER A 5 -10.51 -17.30 7.94
C SER A 5 -11.16 -16.76 6.67
N LYS A 6 -12.31 -16.15 6.79
CA LYS A 6 -13.01 -15.56 5.63
C LYS A 6 -12.32 -14.30 5.14
N ILE A 7 -11.84 -13.48 6.07
CA ILE A 7 -11.10 -12.28 5.71
C ILE A 7 -9.81 -12.68 5.02
N ARG A 8 -9.11 -13.67 5.54
CA ARG A 8 -7.85 -14.16 4.98
C ARG A 8 -8.05 -14.69 3.57
N GLU A 9 -9.09 -15.48 3.39
CA GLU A 9 -9.42 -16.04 2.08
C GLU A 9 -9.69 -14.93 1.06
N ARG A 10 -10.47 -13.92 1.47
CA ARG A 10 -10.78 -12.81 0.60
C ARG A 10 -9.51 -12.00 0.28
N PHE A 11 -8.67 -11.76 1.29
CA PHE A 11 -7.42 -11.04 1.10
C PHE A 11 -6.52 -11.77 0.12
N ASP A 12 -6.35 -13.08 0.29
CA ASP A 12 -5.49 -13.87 -0.59
C ASP A 12 -5.98 -13.83 -2.02
N GLU A 13 -7.30 -13.88 -2.19
CA GLU A 13 -7.93 -13.82 -3.50
C GLU A 13 -7.65 -12.50 -4.21
N LEU A 14 -7.78 -11.40 -3.47
CA LEU A 14 -7.56 -10.06 -4.02
C LEU A 14 -6.08 -9.74 -4.22
N SER A 15 -5.24 -10.08 -3.25
CA SER A 15 -3.85 -9.67 -3.25
C SER A 15 -2.92 -10.57 -4.06
N GLY A 16 -3.29 -11.85 -4.22
CA GLY A 16 -2.41 -12.81 -4.87
C GLY A 16 -1.89 -12.35 -6.23
N PRO A 17 -2.77 -12.01 -7.17
CA PRO A 17 -2.32 -11.56 -8.48
C PRO A 17 -1.52 -10.25 -8.41
N ILE A 18 -1.87 -9.35 -7.50
CA ILE A 18 -1.18 -8.07 -7.36
C ILE A 18 0.25 -8.28 -6.90
N LEU A 19 0.44 -9.16 -5.91
CA LEU A 19 1.76 -9.42 -5.34
C LEU A 19 2.72 -10.06 -6.35
N LYS A 20 2.18 -10.69 -7.39
CA LYS A 20 2.98 -11.31 -8.44
C LYS A 20 3.26 -10.35 -9.59
N SER A 21 2.72 -9.14 -9.54
CA SER A 21 2.81 -8.18 -10.63
C SER A 21 3.80 -7.08 -10.32
N GLY A 22 4.32 -6.43 -11.36
CA GLY A 22 5.19 -5.28 -11.20
C GLY A 22 6.46 -5.61 -10.45
N ARG A 23 6.88 -4.65 -9.62
CA ARG A 23 8.13 -4.77 -8.86
C ARG A 23 7.89 -4.83 -7.34
N LEU A 24 6.71 -5.29 -6.93
CA LEU A 24 6.39 -5.40 -5.50
C LEU A 24 7.40 -6.27 -4.75
N TYR A 25 7.93 -7.30 -5.43
CA TYR A 25 8.93 -8.17 -4.83
C TYR A 25 10.15 -7.39 -4.30
N LYS A 26 10.47 -6.25 -4.90
CA LYS A 26 11.62 -5.45 -4.48
C LYS A 26 11.45 -4.86 -3.09
N LEU A 27 10.22 -4.68 -2.66
CA LEU A 27 9.94 -4.12 -1.33
C LEU A 27 10.41 -5.05 -0.21
N ALA A 28 10.62 -6.33 -0.51
CA ALA A 28 11.16 -7.27 0.47
C ALA A 28 12.60 -6.94 0.86
N SER A 29 13.31 -6.22 0.00
CA SER A 29 14.71 -5.84 0.23
C SER A 29 14.88 -4.56 1.04
N PHE A 30 13.79 -3.82 1.25
CA PHE A 30 13.86 -2.52 1.94
C PHE A 30 13.33 -2.65 3.35
N THR A 31 14.06 -2.07 4.30
CA THR A 31 13.68 -2.12 5.71
C THR A 31 12.69 -1.01 6.03
N GLN A 32 11.61 -1.37 6.69
CA GLN A 32 10.62 -0.39 7.17
C GLN A 32 10.94 -0.02 8.61
N HIS A 33 11.01 -1.03 9.49
CA HIS A 33 11.35 -0.86 10.91
C HIS A 33 12.10 -2.09 11.37
N GLY A 34 13.30 -1.92 11.90
CA GLY A 34 14.06 -3.04 12.45
C GLY A 34 14.20 -4.15 11.43
N THR A 35 13.58 -5.31 11.68
CA THR A 35 13.64 -6.46 10.77
C THR A 35 12.45 -6.56 9.83
N THR A 36 11.48 -5.64 9.95
CA THR A 36 10.28 -5.67 9.10
C THR A 36 10.59 -5.05 7.75
N SER A 37 10.35 -5.79 6.67
CA SER A 37 10.53 -5.25 5.33
C SER A 37 9.36 -4.35 4.94
N THR A 38 9.59 -3.52 3.94
CA THR A 38 8.53 -2.69 3.39
C THR A 38 7.41 -3.56 2.80
N LEU A 39 7.77 -4.71 2.21
CA LEU A 39 6.76 -5.62 1.69
C LEU A 39 5.86 -6.14 2.80
N ASP A 40 6.45 -6.59 3.92
CA ASP A 40 5.65 -7.06 5.07
C ASP A 40 4.75 -5.95 5.59
N HIS A 41 5.27 -4.73 5.62
CA HIS A 41 4.51 -3.58 6.08
C HIS A 41 3.27 -3.31 5.20
N VAL A 42 3.46 -3.26 3.89
CA VAL A 42 2.31 -2.97 3.00
C VAL A 42 1.29 -4.10 3.00
N ILE A 43 1.75 -5.35 3.14
CA ILE A 43 0.82 -6.48 3.26
C ILE A 43 0.00 -6.34 4.53
N ALA A 44 0.64 -6.02 5.65
CA ALA A 44 -0.07 -5.85 6.92
C ALA A 44 -1.08 -4.71 6.85
N VAL A 45 -0.71 -3.58 6.23
CA VAL A 45 -1.62 -2.44 6.08
C VAL A 45 -2.80 -2.81 5.19
N ALA A 46 -2.55 -3.50 4.08
CA ALA A 46 -3.61 -3.89 3.17
C ALA A 46 -4.58 -4.88 3.84
N TYR A 47 -4.05 -5.86 4.57
CA TYR A 47 -4.87 -6.82 5.27
C TYR A 47 -5.73 -6.14 6.34
N SER A 48 -5.11 -5.27 7.14
CA SER A 48 -5.82 -4.56 8.20
C SER A 48 -6.92 -3.65 7.64
N SER A 49 -6.65 -3.00 6.52
CA SER A 49 -7.63 -2.14 5.86
C SER A 49 -8.83 -2.94 5.38
N LEU A 50 -8.59 -4.07 4.76
CA LEU A 50 -9.67 -4.94 4.30
C LEU A 50 -10.47 -5.48 5.48
N ALA A 51 -9.79 -5.94 6.53
CA ALA A 51 -10.44 -6.49 7.71
C ALA A 51 -11.35 -5.43 8.36
N PHE A 52 -10.85 -4.21 8.46
CA PHE A 52 -11.65 -3.11 9.01
C PHE A 52 -12.89 -2.85 8.17
N ALA A 53 -12.73 -2.75 6.86
CA ALA A 53 -13.85 -2.49 5.97
C ALA A 53 -14.90 -3.59 6.03
N MET A 54 -14.47 -4.84 6.04
CA MET A 54 -15.40 -5.98 6.10
C MET A 54 -16.14 -6.02 7.43
N ASN A 55 -15.42 -5.85 8.54
CA ASN A 55 -16.04 -5.91 9.86
C ASN A 55 -16.98 -4.74 10.11
N ALA A 56 -16.65 -3.56 9.58
CA ALA A 56 -17.49 -2.36 9.76
C ALA A 56 -18.63 -2.30 8.74
N GLY A 57 -18.64 -3.21 7.76
CA GLY A 57 -19.67 -3.20 6.72
C GLY A 57 -19.61 -1.99 5.82
N ILE A 58 -18.41 -1.47 5.59
CA ILE A 58 -18.21 -0.30 4.74
C ILE A 58 -18.30 -0.72 3.28
N ASP A 59 -19.10 0.00 2.51
CA ASP A 59 -19.28 -0.27 1.09
C ASP A 59 -18.13 0.39 0.31
N VAL A 60 -17.10 -0.39 0.02
CA VAL A 60 -15.93 0.09 -0.74
C VAL A 60 -15.58 -0.93 -1.80
N ASP A 61 -14.84 -0.47 -2.82
CA ASP A 61 -14.24 -1.36 -3.80
C ASP A 61 -13.05 -2.06 -3.11
N GLU A 62 -13.25 -3.31 -2.72
CA GLU A 62 -12.23 -4.05 -1.97
C GLU A 62 -10.95 -4.24 -2.76
N TYR A 63 -11.05 -4.47 -4.07
CA TYR A 63 -9.86 -4.62 -4.90
C TYR A 63 -9.04 -3.32 -4.91
N ALA A 64 -9.71 -2.18 -5.11
CA ALA A 64 -9.04 -0.89 -5.10
C ALA A 64 -8.41 -0.59 -3.74
N LEU A 65 -9.11 -0.93 -2.66
CA LEU A 65 -8.59 -0.72 -1.31
C LEU A 65 -7.32 -1.52 -1.09
N VAL A 66 -7.34 -2.80 -1.46
CA VAL A 66 -6.17 -3.67 -1.26
C VAL A 66 -5.02 -3.24 -2.17
N ARG A 67 -5.28 -3.01 -3.46
CA ARG A 67 -4.21 -2.62 -4.38
C ARG A 67 -3.63 -1.26 -4.01
N GLY A 68 -4.47 -0.30 -3.68
CA GLY A 68 -3.99 1.01 -3.23
C GLY A 68 -3.12 0.91 -1.99
N ALA A 69 -3.54 0.11 -1.01
CA ALA A 69 -2.77 -0.08 0.22
C ALA A 69 -1.44 -0.78 -0.04
N LEU A 70 -1.43 -1.80 -0.91
CA LEU A 70 -0.19 -2.49 -1.25
C LEU A 70 0.80 -1.57 -1.96
N LEU A 71 0.31 -0.59 -2.68
CA LEU A 71 1.16 0.31 -3.47
C LEU A 71 1.46 1.63 -2.78
N HIS A 72 0.96 1.86 -1.56
CA HIS A 72 1.13 3.18 -0.94
C HIS A 72 2.60 3.49 -0.57
N ASP A 73 3.45 2.47 -0.42
CA ASP A 73 4.87 2.64 -0.16
C ASP A 73 5.73 2.14 -1.34
N TYR A 74 5.23 2.29 -2.56
CA TYR A 74 5.88 1.75 -3.77
C TYR A 74 6.98 2.68 -4.29
N TYR A 75 7.91 3.05 -3.42
CA TYR A 75 8.96 3.99 -3.78
C TYR A 75 10.28 3.33 -4.19
N LEU A 76 10.38 2.08 -4.30
CA LEU A 76 11.45 1.29 -4.93
C LEU A 76 12.91 1.76 -4.68
N TYR A 77 13.14 2.37 -3.51
CA TYR A 77 14.48 2.70 -3.03
C TYR A 77 14.48 2.62 -1.51
N ASP A 78 15.70 2.44 -0.93
CA ASP A 78 15.81 2.39 0.53
C ASP A 78 15.83 3.83 1.07
N TRP A 79 14.75 4.26 1.66
CA TRP A 79 14.61 5.63 2.14
C TRP A 79 15.51 5.92 3.36
N HIS A 80 16.11 4.88 3.95
CA HIS A 80 17.11 5.08 5.00
C HIS A 80 18.48 5.43 4.43
N ASP A 81 18.67 5.23 3.12
CA ASP A 81 19.90 5.53 2.43
C ASP A 81 19.75 6.85 1.68
N HIS A 82 20.34 7.89 2.22
CA HIS A 82 20.23 9.24 1.65
C HIS A 82 20.79 9.33 0.24
N GLU A 83 21.76 8.49 -0.08
CA GLU A 83 22.35 8.51 -1.42
C GLU A 83 21.45 7.85 -2.44
N ALA A 84 20.69 6.84 -2.02
CA ALA A 84 19.77 6.12 -2.90
C ALA A 84 18.45 6.87 -3.07
N ALA A 85 18.05 7.66 -2.08
CA ALA A 85 16.80 8.40 -2.13
C ALA A 85 16.91 9.56 -3.14
N PRO A 86 15.88 9.78 -3.96
CA PRO A 86 15.94 10.85 -4.99
C PRO A 86 16.05 12.25 -4.42
N ASP A 87 15.68 12.46 -3.16
CA ASP A 87 15.80 13.77 -2.51
C ASP A 87 15.81 13.58 -1.00
N ASN A 88 16.05 14.70 -0.27
CA ASN A 88 16.14 14.69 1.18
C ASN A 88 14.78 14.88 1.87
N TRP A 89 13.72 14.95 1.10
CA TRP A 89 12.39 15.26 1.61
C TRP A 89 11.47 14.05 1.58
N HIS A 90 12.01 12.88 1.90
CA HIS A 90 11.25 11.63 1.81
C HIS A 90 9.89 11.69 2.52
N GLY A 91 9.85 12.28 3.71
CA GLY A 91 8.61 12.38 4.48
C GLY A 91 7.49 13.13 3.76
N PHE A 92 7.85 14.00 2.79
CA PHE A 92 6.89 14.80 2.04
C PHE A 92 6.65 14.28 0.63
N THR A 93 7.64 13.62 0.03
CA THR A 93 7.60 13.27 -1.39
C THR A 93 7.38 11.80 -1.68
N HIS A 94 7.57 10.90 -0.69
CA HIS A 94 7.48 9.49 -1.02
C HIS A 94 6.09 9.03 -1.49
N PRO A 95 4.95 9.63 -1.08
CA PRO A 95 3.68 9.23 -1.69
C PRO A 95 3.64 9.50 -3.19
N ARG A 96 4.26 10.60 -3.61
CA ARG A 96 4.33 10.94 -5.03
C ARG A 96 5.25 9.98 -5.79
N HIS A 97 6.37 9.61 -5.19
CA HIS A 97 7.25 8.61 -5.79
C HIS A 97 6.55 7.27 -5.91
N ALA A 98 5.81 6.89 -4.87
CA ALA A 98 5.04 5.65 -4.89
C ALA A 98 4.01 5.67 -6.01
N LEU A 99 3.30 6.79 -6.16
CA LEU A 99 2.29 6.91 -7.19
C LEU A 99 2.90 6.82 -8.60
N ASN A 100 4.02 7.51 -8.82
CA ASN A 100 4.67 7.49 -10.12
C ASN A 100 5.12 6.07 -10.49
N ASN A 101 5.72 5.35 -9.55
CA ASN A 101 6.13 3.98 -9.78
C ASN A 101 4.96 3.05 -10.00
N ALA A 102 3.87 3.27 -9.24
CA ALA A 102 2.67 2.47 -9.37
C ALA A 102 2.04 2.64 -10.75
N ARG A 103 1.96 3.88 -11.24
CA ARG A 103 1.42 4.15 -12.58
C ARG A 103 2.22 3.46 -13.66
N GLU A 104 3.53 3.40 -13.47
CA GLU A 104 4.43 2.77 -14.42
C GLU A 104 4.17 1.27 -14.53
N ASP A 105 4.02 0.61 -13.39
CA ASP A 105 3.86 -0.85 -13.35
C ASP A 105 2.40 -1.30 -13.44
N PHE A 106 1.47 -0.43 -13.09
CA PHE A 106 0.03 -0.72 -13.09
C PHE A 106 -0.69 0.43 -13.81
N PRO A 107 -0.63 0.45 -15.15
CA PRO A 107 -1.19 1.58 -15.91
C PRO A 107 -2.71 1.68 -15.83
N ASP A 108 -3.37 0.66 -15.31
CA ASP A 108 -4.83 0.66 -15.14
C ASP A 108 -5.29 1.15 -13.76
N LEU A 109 -4.40 1.80 -13.01
CA LEU A 109 -4.78 2.35 -11.70
C LEU A 109 -5.98 3.28 -11.83
N THR A 110 -6.92 3.12 -10.90
CA THR A 110 -8.10 3.98 -10.85
C THR A 110 -7.81 5.22 -10.01
N SER A 111 -8.67 6.23 -10.12
CA SER A 111 -8.54 7.43 -9.30
C SER A 111 -8.68 7.14 -7.81
N VAL A 112 -9.48 6.14 -7.46
CA VAL A 112 -9.62 5.70 -6.07
C VAL A 112 -8.30 5.16 -5.55
N GLU A 113 -7.64 4.31 -6.33
CA GLU A 113 -6.35 3.73 -5.94
C GLU A 113 -5.27 4.81 -5.83
N GLU A 114 -5.25 5.75 -6.76
CA GLU A 114 -4.28 6.84 -6.73
C GLU A 114 -4.47 7.71 -5.49
N ASP A 115 -5.71 7.97 -5.13
CA ASP A 115 -6.01 8.76 -3.94
C ASP A 115 -5.52 8.04 -2.67
N ILE A 116 -5.71 6.73 -2.60
CA ILE A 116 -5.22 5.93 -1.47
C ILE A 116 -3.70 6.03 -1.38
N ILE A 117 -3.01 5.89 -2.50
CA ILE A 117 -1.55 5.95 -2.53
C ILE A 117 -1.05 7.31 -2.06
N LEU A 118 -1.67 8.39 -2.54
CA LEU A 118 -1.23 9.74 -2.20
C LEU A 118 -1.50 10.12 -0.74
N HIS A 119 -2.59 9.63 -0.17
CA HIS A 119 -3.03 10.09 1.15
C HIS A 119 -2.93 9.05 2.26
N HIS A 120 -2.42 7.87 1.96
CA HIS A 120 -2.37 6.78 2.93
C HIS A 120 -1.11 6.82 3.78
N MET A 121 -0.78 7.99 4.32
CA MET A 121 0.33 8.18 5.26
C MET A 121 -0.15 8.18 6.71
N PHE A 122 -1.38 7.78 6.90
CA PHE A 122 -1.98 7.70 8.22
C PHE A 122 -1.22 6.67 9.06
N PRO A 123 -0.90 6.94 10.33
CA PRO A 123 -1.25 8.13 11.08
C PRO A 123 -0.23 9.26 11.00
N LEU A 124 0.81 9.14 10.17
CA LEU A 124 1.83 10.20 10.06
C LEU A 124 1.23 11.47 9.47
N VAL A 125 0.33 11.30 8.51
CA VAL A 125 -0.47 12.40 7.98
C VAL A 125 -1.89 12.13 8.43
N PRO A 126 -2.43 12.91 9.37
CA PRO A 126 -3.73 12.59 9.97
C PRO A 126 -4.93 12.96 9.12
N VAL A 127 -4.74 13.01 7.82
CA VAL A 127 -5.84 13.27 6.88
C VAL A 127 -6.16 11.96 6.18
N PRO A 128 -7.33 11.36 6.45
CA PRO A 128 -7.68 10.11 5.79
C PRO A 128 -7.91 10.32 4.29
N PRO A 129 -7.82 9.25 3.51
CA PRO A 129 -8.11 9.35 2.08
C PRO A 129 -9.52 9.86 1.82
N HIS A 130 -9.67 10.62 0.73
CA HIS A 130 -10.97 11.17 0.37
C HIS A 130 -11.96 10.11 -0.10
N THR A 131 -11.47 8.99 -0.56
CA THR A 131 -12.28 7.93 -1.15
C THR A 131 -12.52 6.77 -0.21
N LYS A 132 -12.55 7.03 1.04
CA LYS A 132 -12.71 6.00 2.00
C LYS A 132 -14.11 5.42 2.06
#